data_10b429bdff08cf63833e3197df2a19cb
#
_entry.id   10b429bdff08cf63833e3197df2a19cb
#
_cell.length_a   1.000
_cell.length_b   1.000
_cell.length_c   1.000
_cell.angle_alpha   90.00
_cell.angle_beta   90.00
_cell.angle_gamma   90.00
#
_symmetry.space_group_name_H-M   'P 1'
#
loop_
_entity.id
_entity.type
_entity.pdbx_description
1 polymer ?
#
loop_
_entity_poly.entity_id
_entity_poly.type
_entity_poly.pdbx_seq_one_letter_code
_entity_poly.pdbx_strand_id
1 'polypeptide(L)'
;MATALVVGGRGFIGGFIVSALKQRGWQVRVLARPHGRMLAEGEVAGDLLRMLDAEDWAQALQGVSVVVNAAGILREEGRQQFEAIHVRAPLALAQACVSRGVRFVQISALGDPRDGGFIASKHRFDSALLALPLEAIVLRPSVVYSHRGSYGGTSLLRALAAFPWRQLLPGTGDWQFQPVCAEDLAQVAAVACTQGTAGIYDIGCAIPLSLHDYQAQWRRWLRIPGRRSWRVPLPLVRAQVWLGQWLGRGPVNRTIWNMLLRGNLTAAESHQRVQAEFGVQVRDLGEVLDAEPSQMQDRWAALLYFLVPWLKWSVVLLWLWSGIVGLVTDAAVIEAMARGSYLQAMQPVLLARGAGVLDLLLGAGLAWAPRPRPVVLAMLISVAAYALVFGALLPQQFLEPLGGLAKSVALLPALGVLWVLVDRR
;
A
#
# COMPACT_ATOMS: atom_id res chain seq x y z
N MET A 1 34.98 0.71 -4.09
CA MET A 1 33.59 1.02 -4.54
C MET A 1 32.97 1.99 -3.56
N ALA A 2 32.27 3.00 -4.03
CA ALA A 2 31.55 3.91 -3.14
C ALA A 2 30.33 3.24 -2.52
N THR A 3 30.05 3.54 -1.25
CA THR A 3 28.95 2.92 -0.50
C THR A 3 27.83 3.95 -0.28
N ALA A 4 26.60 3.57 -0.62
CA ALA A 4 25.40 4.36 -0.38
C ALA A 4 24.56 3.71 0.75
N LEU A 5 24.10 4.51 1.72
CA LEU A 5 23.11 4.10 2.71
C LEU A 5 21.73 4.56 2.26
N VAL A 6 20.80 3.63 2.05
CA VAL A 6 19.40 3.93 1.69
C VAL A 6 18.50 3.69 2.88
N VAL A 7 17.96 4.77 3.44
CA VAL A 7 16.95 4.72 4.49
C VAL A 7 15.58 4.63 3.83
N GLY A 8 14.79 3.61 4.21
CA GLY A 8 13.53 3.30 3.51
C GLY A 8 13.70 2.47 2.24
N GLY A 9 14.85 1.84 2.02
CA GLY A 9 15.17 1.05 0.82
C GLY A 9 14.27 -0.17 0.57
N ARG A 10 13.52 -0.62 1.58
CA ARG A 10 12.48 -1.67 1.44
C ARG A 10 11.11 -1.12 1.03
N GLY A 11 10.95 0.22 1.00
CA GLY A 11 9.72 0.87 0.56
C GLY A 11 9.58 0.89 -0.96
N PHE A 12 8.42 1.36 -1.44
CA PHE A 12 8.12 1.41 -2.88
C PHE A 12 9.18 2.23 -3.65
N ILE A 13 9.38 3.49 -3.33
CA ILE A 13 10.36 4.35 -4.00
C ILE A 13 11.80 3.87 -3.69
N GLY A 14 12.08 3.55 -2.43
CA GLY A 14 13.41 3.13 -2.00
C GLY A 14 13.92 1.89 -2.71
N GLY A 15 13.04 0.93 -3.03
CA GLY A 15 13.41 -0.27 -3.78
C GLY A 15 13.91 0.03 -5.19
N PHE A 16 13.28 0.97 -5.90
CA PHE A 16 13.75 1.43 -7.22
C PHE A 16 15.10 2.16 -7.10
N ILE A 17 15.27 2.99 -6.06
CA ILE A 17 16.55 3.69 -5.81
C ILE A 17 17.68 2.69 -5.53
N VAL A 18 17.44 1.68 -4.70
CA VAL A 18 18.41 0.60 -4.44
C VAL A 18 18.82 -0.09 -5.75
N SER A 19 17.85 -0.40 -6.62
CA SER A 19 18.12 -1.02 -7.91
C SER A 19 18.94 -0.09 -8.83
N ALA A 20 18.59 1.18 -8.92
CA ALA A 20 19.29 2.15 -9.75
C ALA A 20 20.74 2.38 -9.28
N LEU A 21 20.98 2.45 -7.97
CA LEU A 21 22.32 2.56 -7.39
C LEU A 21 23.17 1.32 -7.68
N LYS A 22 22.61 0.12 -7.49
CA LYS A 22 23.32 -1.15 -7.81
C LYS A 22 23.70 -1.23 -9.29
N GLN A 23 22.79 -0.83 -10.19
CA GLN A 23 23.08 -0.79 -11.65
C GLN A 23 24.22 0.16 -12.01
N ARG A 24 24.45 1.20 -11.19
CA ARG A 24 25.56 2.16 -11.34
C ARG A 24 26.83 1.74 -10.59
N GLY A 25 26.90 0.51 -10.08
CA GLY A 25 28.08 -0.06 -9.42
C GLY A 25 28.29 0.39 -7.96
N TRP A 26 27.26 0.96 -7.30
CA TRP A 26 27.33 1.29 -5.88
C TRP A 26 27.21 0.04 -5.00
N GLN A 27 28.00 0.00 -3.93
CA GLN A 27 27.70 -0.87 -2.81
C GLN A 27 26.53 -0.26 -2.02
N VAL A 28 25.40 -0.94 -1.93
CA VAL A 28 24.20 -0.38 -1.31
C VAL A 28 23.94 -1.08 0.02
N ARG A 29 23.86 -0.28 1.09
CA ARG A 29 23.36 -0.67 2.40
C ARG A 29 21.95 -0.16 2.60
N VAL A 30 21.07 -0.99 3.14
CA VAL A 30 19.67 -0.65 3.41
C VAL A 30 19.43 -0.67 4.90
N LEU A 31 18.96 0.44 5.47
CA LEU A 31 18.53 0.47 6.87
C LEU A 31 17.29 -0.38 7.05
N ALA A 32 17.34 -1.39 7.89
CA ALA A 32 16.28 -2.36 8.11
C ALA A 32 15.99 -2.57 9.59
N ARG A 33 14.70 -2.60 9.95
CA ARG A 33 14.29 -2.92 11.32
C ARG A 33 14.51 -4.41 11.62
N PRO A 34 15.22 -4.75 12.71
CA PRO A 34 15.37 -6.13 13.14
C PRO A 34 14.07 -6.64 13.77
N HIS A 35 13.22 -7.31 12.98
CA HIS A 35 11.94 -7.86 13.43
C HIS A 35 12.05 -9.38 13.63
N GLY A 36 12.96 -9.83 14.48
CA GLY A 36 13.13 -11.26 14.80
C GLY A 36 13.61 -12.15 13.64
N ARG A 37 14.04 -11.56 12.52
CA ARG A 37 14.65 -12.25 11.39
C ARG A 37 16.12 -11.81 11.24
N MET A 38 16.94 -12.68 10.68
CA MET A 38 18.29 -12.32 10.27
C MET A 38 18.23 -11.22 9.18
N LEU A 39 19.14 -10.28 9.26
CA LEU A 39 19.32 -9.27 8.22
C LEU A 39 19.86 -9.94 6.95
N ALA A 40 19.36 -9.50 5.80
CA ALA A 40 19.87 -9.94 4.53
C ALA A 40 21.24 -9.28 4.24
N GLU A 41 21.99 -9.83 3.32
CA GLU A 41 23.23 -9.22 2.84
C GLU A 41 22.97 -7.78 2.35
N GLY A 42 23.80 -6.85 2.79
CA GLY A 42 23.64 -5.43 2.48
C GLY A 42 22.60 -4.72 3.37
N GLU A 43 22.04 -5.36 4.38
CA GLU A 43 21.16 -4.71 5.36
C GLU A 43 21.90 -4.33 6.64
N VAL A 44 21.60 -3.16 7.17
CA VAL A 44 22.10 -2.63 8.44
C VAL A 44 20.93 -2.47 9.40
N ALA A 45 21.11 -2.95 10.63
CA ALA A 45 20.08 -2.82 11.67
C ALA A 45 19.84 -1.37 12.04
N GLY A 46 18.56 -0.95 12.11
CA GLY A 46 18.19 0.35 12.61
C GLY A 46 16.69 0.58 12.63
N ASP A 47 16.25 1.40 13.58
CA ASP A 47 14.85 1.79 13.71
C ASP A 47 14.77 3.31 13.90
N LEU A 48 14.13 4.00 12.97
CA LEU A 48 13.95 5.47 13.00
C LEU A 48 13.28 5.97 14.27
N LEU A 49 12.48 5.14 14.93
CA LEU A 49 11.84 5.52 16.21
C LEU A 49 12.82 5.55 17.39
N ARG A 50 14.02 5.00 17.21
CA ARG A 50 15.05 4.89 18.25
C ARG A 50 16.32 5.67 17.90
N MET A 51 16.55 5.95 16.62
CA MET A 51 17.73 6.64 16.11
C MET A 51 17.44 8.14 15.99
N LEU A 52 17.31 8.80 17.14
CA LEU A 52 16.90 10.21 17.24
C LEU A 52 18.06 11.17 17.51
N ASP A 53 19.25 10.65 17.80
CA ASP A 53 20.47 11.39 18.05
C ASP A 53 21.54 11.05 17.00
N ALA A 54 22.45 11.99 16.71
CA ALA A 54 23.46 11.80 15.66
C ALA A 54 24.40 10.62 15.94
N GLU A 55 24.63 10.29 17.20
CA GLU A 55 25.48 9.17 17.63
C GLU A 55 24.87 7.83 17.27
N ASP A 56 23.56 7.69 17.28
CA ASP A 56 22.85 6.45 16.90
C ASP A 56 23.17 6.01 15.47
N TRP A 57 23.60 6.93 14.62
CA TRP A 57 23.90 6.69 13.21
C TRP A 57 25.37 6.33 12.94
N ALA A 58 26.22 6.39 13.95
CA ALA A 58 27.67 6.20 13.79
C ALA A 58 28.04 4.90 13.09
N GLN A 59 27.43 3.81 13.50
CA GLN A 59 27.68 2.46 12.92
C GLN A 59 27.12 2.36 11.50
N ALA A 60 25.91 2.86 11.25
CA ALA A 60 25.28 2.80 9.94
C ALA A 60 26.04 3.61 8.87
N LEU A 61 26.69 4.70 9.27
CA LEU A 61 27.46 5.61 8.41
C LEU A 61 28.91 5.20 8.20
N GLN A 62 29.41 4.12 8.83
CA GLN A 62 30.79 3.71 8.69
C GLN A 62 31.11 3.32 7.24
N GLY A 63 32.05 4.07 6.60
CA GLY A 63 32.45 3.86 5.21
C GLY A 63 31.40 4.24 4.16
N VAL A 64 30.34 4.99 4.54
CA VAL A 64 29.31 5.49 3.64
C VAL A 64 29.77 6.81 3.01
N SER A 65 29.59 6.93 1.70
CA SER A 65 29.91 8.13 0.92
C SER A 65 28.69 9.03 0.70
N VAL A 66 27.50 8.44 0.65
CA VAL A 66 26.24 9.15 0.41
C VAL A 66 25.08 8.48 1.15
N VAL A 67 24.17 9.30 1.65
CA VAL A 67 22.90 8.87 2.23
C VAL A 67 21.76 9.23 1.30
N VAL A 68 20.86 8.28 1.03
CA VAL A 68 19.57 8.54 0.37
C VAL A 68 18.44 8.25 1.35
N ASN A 69 17.75 9.30 1.78
CA ASN A 69 16.60 9.15 2.67
C ASN A 69 15.30 9.11 1.87
N ALA A 70 14.80 7.91 1.64
CA ALA A 70 13.50 7.63 1.03
C ALA A 70 12.47 7.15 2.07
N ALA A 71 12.75 7.29 3.37
CA ALA A 71 11.82 6.93 4.42
C ALA A 71 10.65 7.92 4.50
N GLY A 72 9.47 7.38 4.77
CA GLY A 72 8.28 8.18 4.98
C GLY A 72 7.06 7.32 5.25
N ILE A 73 6.09 7.90 5.92
CA ILE A 73 4.76 7.34 6.17
C ILE A 73 3.71 8.31 5.62
N LEU A 74 2.64 7.81 5.04
CA LEU A 74 1.54 8.64 4.53
C LEU A 74 0.50 8.98 5.61
N ARG A 75 0.55 8.28 6.74
CA ARG A 75 -0.34 8.43 7.90
C ARG A 75 0.41 8.13 9.16
N GLU A 76 -0.04 8.73 10.24
CA GLU A 76 0.40 8.37 11.58
C GLU A 76 -0.39 7.15 12.06
N GLU A 77 0.32 6.13 12.55
CA GLU A 77 -0.27 4.90 13.08
C GLU A 77 0.51 4.46 14.33
N GLY A 78 -0.18 4.41 15.48
CA GLY A 78 0.41 4.01 16.74
C GLY A 78 1.61 4.88 17.12
N ARG A 79 2.81 4.29 17.20
CA ARG A 79 4.06 5.01 17.53
C ARG A 79 4.70 5.70 16.33
N GLN A 80 4.24 5.42 15.10
CA GLN A 80 4.78 6.02 13.89
C GLN A 80 4.14 7.40 13.68
N GLN A 81 4.83 8.44 14.11
CA GLN A 81 4.41 9.83 13.98
C GLN A 81 5.26 10.55 12.94
N PHE A 82 4.68 11.52 12.25
CA PHE A 82 5.40 12.34 11.27
C PHE A 82 6.62 13.01 11.88
N GLU A 83 6.51 13.50 13.12
CA GLU A 83 7.61 14.16 13.82
C GLU A 83 8.83 13.26 13.95
N ALA A 84 8.65 12.02 14.40
CA ALA A 84 9.76 11.10 14.60
C ALA A 84 10.39 10.66 13.26
N ILE A 85 9.55 10.30 12.26
CA ILE A 85 10.01 9.64 11.04
C ILE A 85 10.41 10.63 9.95
N HIS A 86 9.73 11.79 9.87
CA HIS A 86 10.02 12.77 8.81
C HIS A 86 10.95 13.88 9.25
N VAL A 87 11.09 14.13 10.58
CA VAL A 87 11.84 15.28 11.08
C VAL A 87 12.99 14.86 11.99
N ARG A 88 12.72 14.29 13.16
CA ARG A 88 13.75 14.07 14.18
C ARG A 88 14.81 13.06 13.74
N ALA A 89 14.42 11.86 13.35
CA ALA A 89 15.38 10.84 12.93
C ALA A 89 16.18 11.24 11.68
N PRO A 90 15.56 11.80 10.60
CA PRO A 90 16.32 12.30 9.45
C PRO A 90 17.23 13.49 9.79
N LEU A 91 16.84 14.36 10.73
CA LEU A 91 17.69 15.48 11.16
C LEU A 91 18.93 14.98 11.92
N ALA A 92 18.75 14.01 12.83
CA ALA A 92 19.86 13.34 13.51
C ALA A 92 20.82 12.67 12.51
N LEU A 93 20.27 11.99 11.49
CA LEU A 93 21.06 11.42 10.41
C LEU A 93 21.84 12.50 9.62
N ALA A 94 21.19 13.59 9.26
CA ALA A 94 21.83 14.68 8.53
C ALA A 94 22.95 15.34 9.36
N GLN A 95 22.75 15.57 10.66
CA GLN A 95 23.78 16.04 11.58
C GLN A 95 24.97 15.08 11.65
N ALA A 96 24.71 13.78 11.73
CA ALA A 96 25.77 12.76 11.66
C ALA A 96 26.53 12.76 10.32
N CYS A 97 25.89 13.14 9.22
CA CYS A 97 26.53 13.29 7.91
C CYS A 97 27.43 14.52 7.85
N VAL A 98 27.06 15.65 8.48
CA VAL A 98 27.88 16.88 8.54
C VAL A 98 29.28 16.57 9.08
N SER A 99 29.37 15.89 10.22
CA SER A 99 30.67 15.58 10.86
C SER A 99 31.57 14.64 10.05
N ARG A 100 31.01 13.97 9.02
CA ARG A 100 31.69 12.98 8.19
C ARG A 100 31.87 13.41 6.73
N GLY A 101 31.35 14.56 6.34
CA GLY A 101 31.36 15.02 4.95
C GLY A 101 30.57 14.10 3.99
N VAL A 102 29.52 13.45 4.49
CA VAL A 102 28.70 12.50 3.71
C VAL A 102 27.59 13.27 3.01
N ARG A 103 27.52 13.17 1.67
CA ARG A 103 26.47 13.80 0.84
C ARG A 103 25.08 13.26 1.20
N PHE A 104 24.06 14.11 1.11
CA PHE A 104 22.70 13.75 1.48
C PHE A 104 21.70 13.99 0.34
N VAL A 105 20.94 12.96 -0.02
CA VAL A 105 19.85 13.04 -0.99
C VAL A 105 18.54 12.73 -0.26
N GLN A 106 17.63 13.71 -0.23
CA GLN A 106 16.32 13.60 0.42
C GLN A 106 15.22 13.36 -0.60
N ILE A 107 14.44 12.30 -0.43
CA ILE A 107 13.16 12.13 -1.14
C ILE A 107 12.06 12.77 -0.29
N SER A 108 11.66 13.96 -0.70
CA SER A 108 10.60 14.74 -0.09
C SER A 108 9.26 14.50 -0.81
N ALA A 109 8.41 15.49 -0.90
CA ALA A 109 7.16 15.43 -1.66
C ALA A 109 6.78 16.83 -2.17
N LEU A 110 6.29 16.89 -3.40
CA LEU A 110 5.69 18.10 -3.96
C LEU A 110 4.34 18.36 -3.28
N GLY A 111 4.05 19.61 -2.94
CA GLY A 111 2.81 20.01 -2.29
C GLY A 111 2.92 21.32 -1.55
N ASP A 112 1.85 21.73 -0.88
CA ASP A 112 1.80 22.88 0.01
C ASP A 112 1.69 22.38 1.47
N PRO A 113 2.44 22.94 2.45
CA PRO A 113 2.30 22.57 3.85
C PRO A 113 0.87 22.62 4.40
N ARG A 114 0.01 23.45 3.79
CA ARG A 114 -1.43 23.54 4.13
C ARG A 114 -2.24 22.35 3.69
N ASP A 115 -1.73 21.49 2.79
CA ASP A 115 -2.42 20.27 2.36
C ASP A 115 -2.57 19.27 3.51
N GLY A 116 -1.62 19.26 4.47
CA GLY A 116 -1.69 18.42 5.67
C GLY A 116 -0.34 18.07 6.29
N GLY A 117 -0.38 17.39 7.43
CA GLY A 117 0.79 17.06 8.25
C GLY A 117 1.89 16.29 7.51
N PHE A 118 1.53 15.46 6.54
CA PHE A 118 2.51 14.74 5.70
C PHE A 118 3.42 15.72 4.95
N ILE A 119 2.86 16.66 4.19
CA ILE A 119 3.64 17.64 3.41
C ILE A 119 4.35 18.61 4.36
N ALA A 120 3.64 19.11 5.37
CA ALA A 120 4.21 20.06 6.34
C ALA A 120 5.45 19.49 7.04
N SER A 121 5.42 18.23 7.47
CA SER A 121 6.57 17.58 8.12
C SER A 121 7.75 17.36 7.17
N LYS A 122 7.48 16.96 5.91
CA LYS A 122 8.53 16.82 4.90
C LYS A 122 9.21 18.15 4.60
N HIS A 123 8.44 19.21 4.35
CA HIS A 123 8.99 20.53 4.05
C HIS A 123 9.72 21.15 5.24
N ARG A 124 9.28 20.89 6.48
CA ARG A 124 9.99 21.32 7.67
C ARG A 124 11.37 20.67 7.76
N PHE A 125 11.49 19.38 7.47
CA PHE A 125 12.78 18.71 7.39
C PHE A 125 13.63 19.23 6.23
N ASP A 126 13.04 19.45 5.05
CA ASP A 126 13.76 20.02 3.89
C ASP A 126 14.45 21.33 4.26
N SER A 127 13.72 22.23 4.94
CA SER A 127 14.26 23.53 5.40
C SER A 127 15.36 23.36 6.45
N ALA A 128 15.20 22.45 7.40
CA ALA A 128 16.21 22.17 8.41
C ALA A 128 17.48 21.53 7.79
N LEU A 129 17.31 20.63 6.82
CA LEU A 129 18.41 19.98 6.10
C LEU A 129 19.26 20.98 5.34
N LEU A 130 18.61 21.90 4.59
CA LEU A 130 19.31 22.91 3.80
C LEU A 130 19.97 24.01 4.63
N ALA A 131 19.60 24.14 5.91
CA ALA A 131 20.29 25.04 6.85
C ALA A 131 21.59 24.45 7.43
N LEU A 132 21.84 23.15 7.25
CA LEU A 132 23.07 22.50 7.68
C LEU A 132 24.21 22.75 6.68
N PRO A 133 25.48 22.82 7.13
CA PRO A 133 26.65 22.91 6.24
C PRO A 133 26.93 21.54 5.59
N LEU A 134 26.02 21.12 4.71
CA LEU A 134 26.00 19.81 4.09
C LEU A 134 25.64 19.92 2.58
N GLU A 135 26.30 19.16 1.74
CA GLU A 135 25.87 19.01 0.34
C GLU A 135 24.57 18.19 0.29
N ALA A 136 23.44 18.88 0.33
CA ALA A 136 22.13 18.26 0.38
C ALA A 136 21.31 18.57 -0.87
N ILE A 137 20.77 17.54 -1.48
CA ILE A 137 19.81 17.62 -2.62
C ILE A 137 18.45 17.13 -2.13
N VAL A 138 17.44 17.96 -2.29
CA VAL A 138 16.05 17.65 -1.95
C VAL A 138 15.26 17.44 -3.24
N LEU A 139 14.80 16.22 -3.46
CA LEU A 139 13.95 15.85 -4.58
C LEU A 139 12.49 15.82 -4.11
N ARG A 140 11.64 16.68 -4.68
CA ARG A 140 10.21 16.78 -4.39
C ARG A 140 9.40 16.17 -5.53
N PRO A 141 9.19 14.85 -5.56
CA PRO A 141 8.38 14.24 -6.60
C PRO A 141 6.91 14.63 -6.46
N SER A 142 6.22 14.78 -7.59
CA SER A 142 4.78 14.78 -7.71
C SER A 142 4.24 13.36 -7.44
N VAL A 143 3.12 12.98 -8.03
CA VAL A 143 2.52 11.64 -7.85
C VAL A 143 3.43 10.56 -8.45
N VAL A 144 4.07 9.76 -7.58
CA VAL A 144 4.97 8.69 -8.03
C VAL A 144 4.19 7.44 -8.40
N TYR A 145 4.37 6.95 -9.61
CA TYR A 145 3.78 5.71 -10.11
C TYR A 145 4.84 4.75 -10.66
N SER A 146 4.49 3.48 -10.86
CA SER A 146 5.26 2.54 -11.66
C SER A 146 4.32 1.57 -12.36
N HIS A 147 4.68 1.12 -13.57
CA HIS A 147 4.00 0.03 -14.25
C HIS A 147 4.34 -1.34 -13.60
N ARG A 148 5.51 -1.47 -12.99
CA ARG A 148 6.00 -2.71 -12.34
C ARG A 148 5.48 -2.92 -10.92
N GLY A 149 4.68 -1.99 -10.41
CA GLY A 149 4.11 -2.07 -9.07
C GLY A 149 3.19 -0.89 -8.78
N SER A 150 2.53 -0.94 -7.64
CA SER A 150 1.71 0.19 -7.20
C SER A 150 1.64 0.24 -5.68
N TYR A 151 1.50 1.43 -5.13
CA TYR A 151 1.43 1.65 -3.69
C TYR A 151 0.49 2.78 -3.33
N GLY A 152 -0.29 2.61 -2.25
CA GLY A 152 -1.13 3.68 -1.70
C GLY A 152 -2.13 4.26 -2.69
N GLY A 153 -2.09 5.58 -2.88
CA GLY A 153 -3.02 6.31 -3.75
C GLY A 153 -2.93 5.91 -5.21
N THR A 154 -1.74 5.56 -5.73
CA THR A 154 -1.58 5.14 -7.13
C THR A 154 -2.18 3.76 -7.40
N SER A 155 -2.21 2.88 -6.40
CA SER A 155 -2.96 1.62 -6.49
C SER A 155 -4.45 1.86 -6.67
N LEU A 156 -5.02 2.81 -5.91
CA LEU A 156 -6.43 3.21 -6.06
C LEU A 156 -6.70 3.82 -7.43
N LEU A 157 -5.85 4.76 -7.90
CA LEU A 157 -6.03 5.39 -9.21
C LEU A 157 -6.00 4.36 -10.35
N ARG A 158 -5.10 3.38 -10.27
CA ARG A 158 -5.02 2.25 -11.22
C ARG A 158 -6.24 1.35 -11.14
N ALA A 159 -6.76 1.06 -9.94
CA ALA A 159 -7.97 0.29 -9.74
C ALA A 159 -9.22 1.01 -10.26
N LEU A 160 -9.33 2.31 -10.05
CA LEU A 160 -10.41 3.14 -10.61
C LEU A 160 -10.35 3.16 -12.14
N ALA A 161 -9.16 3.22 -12.74
CA ALA A 161 -8.97 3.08 -14.16
C ALA A 161 -9.41 1.70 -14.68
N ALA A 162 -9.21 0.63 -13.89
CA ALA A 162 -9.60 -0.74 -14.23
C ALA A 162 -11.06 -1.07 -13.94
N PHE A 163 -11.85 -0.13 -13.37
CA PHE A 163 -13.25 -0.42 -13.02
C PHE A 163 -14.04 -0.89 -14.25
N PRO A 164 -14.81 -1.99 -14.15
CA PRO A 164 -15.53 -2.56 -15.31
C PRO A 164 -16.49 -1.55 -15.95
N TRP A 165 -16.58 -1.60 -17.28
CA TRP A 165 -17.50 -0.84 -18.15
C TRP A 165 -17.32 0.67 -18.14
N ARG A 166 -16.99 1.31 -17.04
CA ARG A 166 -16.95 2.78 -16.91
C ARG A 166 -15.72 3.23 -16.10
N GLN A 167 -15.17 4.36 -16.48
CA GLN A 167 -14.14 5.04 -15.73
C GLN A 167 -14.80 5.83 -14.59
N LEU A 168 -14.39 5.62 -13.36
CA LEU A 168 -14.91 6.35 -12.20
C LEU A 168 -14.07 7.59 -11.94
N LEU A 169 -14.69 8.77 -12.05
CA LEU A 169 -14.01 10.06 -11.86
C LEU A 169 -14.67 10.84 -10.72
N PRO A 170 -13.93 11.27 -9.70
CA PRO A 170 -14.43 12.26 -8.76
C PRO A 170 -14.71 13.57 -9.50
N GLY A 171 -15.93 14.10 -9.40
CA GLY A 171 -16.32 15.33 -10.10
C GLY A 171 -16.13 15.26 -11.62
N THR A 172 -15.48 16.26 -12.20
CA THR A 172 -15.15 16.32 -13.63
C THR A 172 -13.87 15.55 -13.97
N GLY A 173 -12.97 15.38 -13.00
CA GLY A 173 -11.66 14.75 -13.22
C GLY A 173 -10.62 15.65 -13.88
N ASP A 174 -10.86 16.97 -13.91
CA ASP A 174 -10.01 17.95 -14.63
C ASP A 174 -8.79 18.42 -13.83
N TRP A 175 -8.64 17.96 -12.58
CA TRP A 175 -7.48 18.32 -11.75
C TRP A 175 -6.18 17.82 -12.37
N GLN A 176 -5.25 18.76 -12.51
CA GLN A 176 -3.99 18.49 -13.19
C GLN A 176 -2.86 18.16 -12.22
N PHE A 177 -2.01 17.25 -12.62
CA PHE A 177 -0.78 16.90 -11.94
C PHE A 177 0.26 16.38 -12.94
N GLN A 178 1.51 16.34 -12.52
CA GLN A 178 2.63 15.88 -13.34
C GLN A 178 3.22 14.59 -12.73
N PRO A 179 2.63 13.41 -13.04
CA PRO A 179 3.10 12.16 -12.46
C PRO A 179 4.54 11.86 -12.85
N VAL A 180 5.27 11.18 -11.96
CA VAL A 180 6.65 10.76 -12.20
C VAL A 180 6.77 9.25 -12.06
N CYS A 181 7.46 8.62 -13.03
CA CYS A 181 7.76 7.20 -12.95
C CYS A 181 8.79 6.94 -11.82
N ALA A 182 8.56 5.90 -11.02
CA ALA A 182 9.45 5.56 -9.91
C ALA A 182 10.86 5.20 -10.40
N GLU A 183 10.97 4.61 -11.57
CA GLU A 183 12.23 4.29 -12.24
C GLU A 183 13.01 5.57 -12.62
N ASP A 184 12.33 6.57 -13.18
CA ASP A 184 12.98 7.84 -13.56
C ASP A 184 13.39 8.64 -12.32
N LEU A 185 12.51 8.71 -11.30
CA LEU A 185 12.85 9.30 -10.00
C LEU A 185 14.08 8.63 -9.38
N ALA A 186 14.16 7.30 -9.46
CA ALA A 186 15.29 6.54 -8.94
C ALA A 186 16.59 6.83 -9.71
N GLN A 187 16.52 7.04 -11.03
CA GLN A 187 17.67 7.46 -11.82
C GLN A 187 18.14 8.87 -11.44
N VAL A 188 17.20 9.83 -11.27
CA VAL A 188 17.54 11.18 -10.77
C VAL A 188 18.19 11.09 -9.40
N ALA A 189 17.64 10.31 -8.47
CA ALA A 189 18.21 10.14 -7.13
C ALA A 189 19.60 9.48 -7.16
N ALA A 190 19.82 8.51 -8.05
CA ALA A 190 21.12 7.85 -8.19
C ALA A 190 22.19 8.77 -8.79
N VAL A 191 21.83 9.64 -9.74
CA VAL A 191 22.74 10.67 -10.26
C VAL A 191 23.01 11.73 -9.22
N ALA A 192 22.00 12.16 -8.47
CA ALA A 192 22.13 13.13 -7.37
C ALA A 192 23.12 12.68 -6.27
N CYS A 193 23.44 11.39 -6.19
CA CYS A 193 24.47 10.88 -5.27
C CYS A 193 25.90 11.35 -5.62
N THR A 194 26.16 11.73 -6.87
CA THR A 194 27.49 12.16 -7.34
C THR A 194 27.52 13.54 -7.98
N GLN A 195 26.39 14.02 -8.45
CA GLN A 195 26.26 15.24 -9.23
C GLN A 195 25.16 16.13 -8.68
N GLY A 196 25.09 17.34 -9.19
CA GLY A 196 24.05 18.30 -8.91
C GLY A 196 24.42 19.24 -7.75
N THR A 197 23.88 20.44 -7.86
CA THR A 197 24.04 21.55 -6.90
C THR A 197 23.10 21.34 -5.71
N ALA A 198 23.56 21.67 -4.50
CA ALA A 198 22.71 21.63 -3.31
C ALA A 198 21.46 22.50 -3.50
N GLY A 199 20.29 21.96 -3.17
CA GLY A 199 19.03 22.68 -3.34
C GLY A 199 17.81 21.80 -3.48
N ILE A 200 16.68 22.43 -3.84
CA ILE A 200 15.38 21.77 -4.03
C ILE A 200 15.09 21.62 -5.52
N TYR A 201 14.63 20.42 -5.88
CA TYR A 201 14.24 20.08 -7.25
C TYR A 201 12.86 19.43 -7.22
N ASP A 202 11.89 20.08 -7.87
CA ASP A 202 10.57 19.50 -8.08
C ASP A 202 10.63 18.53 -9.25
N ILE A 203 10.13 17.31 -9.07
CA ILE A 203 10.24 16.23 -10.05
C ILE A 203 8.84 15.86 -10.56
N GLY A 204 8.64 16.06 -11.86
CA GLY A 204 7.41 15.70 -12.57
C GLY A 204 7.67 15.53 -14.06
N CYS A 205 6.75 14.89 -14.77
CA CYS A 205 6.81 14.80 -16.23
C CYS A 205 6.66 16.18 -16.90
N ALA A 206 7.03 16.29 -18.18
CA ALA A 206 6.97 17.56 -18.90
C ALA A 206 5.52 18.07 -19.08
N ILE A 207 4.62 17.17 -19.42
CA ILE A 207 3.24 17.51 -19.78
C ILE A 207 2.29 17.20 -18.60
N PRO A 208 1.61 18.22 -18.02
CA PRO A 208 0.57 18.00 -17.03
C PRO A 208 -0.56 17.13 -17.58
N LEU A 209 -1.07 16.22 -16.77
CA LEU A 209 -2.19 15.37 -17.10
C LEU A 209 -3.40 15.68 -16.19
N SER A 210 -4.59 15.69 -16.77
CA SER A 210 -5.81 15.62 -15.96
C SER A 210 -5.96 14.24 -15.33
N LEU A 211 -6.70 14.13 -14.22
CA LEU A 211 -7.01 12.83 -13.62
C LEU A 211 -7.76 11.94 -14.62
N HIS A 212 -8.62 12.55 -15.45
CA HIS A 212 -9.32 11.85 -16.54
C HIS A 212 -8.32 11.20 -17.51
N ASP A 213 -7.36 11.97 -18.04
CA ASP A 213 -6.41 11.49 -19.04
C ASP A 213 -5.42 10.47 -18.44
N TYR A 214 -4.99 10.70 -17.20
CA TYR A 214 -4.18 9.74 -16.45
C TYR A 214 -4.87 8.38 -16.35
N GLN A 215 -6.14 8.35 -15.92
CA GLN A 215 -6.89 7.11 -15.84
C GLN A 215 -7.19 6.51 -17.22
N ALA A 216 -7.43 7.35 -18.24
CA ALA A 216 -7.69 6.87 -19.61
C ALA A 216 -6.46 6.16 -20.20
N GLN A 217 -5.25 6.67 -19.95
CA GLN A 217 -4.00 6.03 -20.37
C GLN A 217 -3.79 4.68 -19.66
N TRP A 218 -3.96 4.62 -18.33
CA TRP A 218 -3.92 3.37 -17.58
C TRP A 218 -4.95 2.36 -18.07
N ARG A 219 -6.18 2.81 -18.33
CA ARG A 219 -7.26 1.96 -18.81
C ARG A 219 -6.93 1.32 -20.16
N ARG A 220 -6.35 2.11 -21.07
CA ARG A 220 -5.88 1.63 -22.37
C ARG A 220 -4.78 0.57 -22.19
N TRP A 221 -3.77 0.88 -21.39
CA TRP A 221 -2.66 -0.02 -21.11
C TRP A 221 -3.12 -1.35 -20.50
N LEU A 222 -4.03 -1.31 -19.54
CA LEU A 222 -4.63 -2.50 -18.91
C LEU A 222 -5.62 -3.25 -19.85
N ARG A 223 -5.88 -2.72 -21.03
CA ARG A 223 -6.83 -3.29 -22.02
C ARG A 223 -8.24 -3.50 -21.43
N ILE A 224 -8.70 -2.55 -20.63
CA ILE A 224 -10.04 -2.57 -20.06
C ILE A 224 -11.02 -1.92 -21.03
N PRO A 225 -12.09 -2.61 -21.46
CA PRO A 225 -13.05 -2.07 -22.42
C PRO A 225 -13.89 -0.93 -21.86
N GLY A 226 -14.46 -0.11 -22.75
CA GLY A 226 -15.34 0.99 -22.41
C GLY A 226 -14.62 2.32 -22.22
N ARG A 227 -15.10 3.35 -22.91
CA ARG A 227 -14.57 4.72 -22.89
C ARG A 227 -15.43 5.70 -22.10
N ARG A 228 -16.62 5.27 -21.65
CA ARG A 228 -17.54 6.15 -20.92
C ARG A 228 -17.05 6.38 -19.49
N SER A 229 -17.09 7.63 -19.05
CA SER A 229 -16.79 8.00 -17.65
C SER A 229 -18.07 8.14 -16.84
N TRP A 230 -17.99 7.82 -15.57
CA TRP A 230 -19.02 8.05 -14.58
C TRP A 230 -18.51 9.06 -13.55
N ARG A 231 -19.15 10.22 -13.50
CA ARG A 231 -18.80 11.32 -12.59
C ARG A 231 -19.39 11.06 -11.22
N VAL A 232 -18.53 10.79 -10.23
CA VAL A 232 -18.95 10.62 -8.84
C VAL A 232 -19.10 11.99 -8.20
N PRO A 233 -20.26 12.36 -7.65
CA PRO A 233 -20.44 13.65 -6.99
C PRO A 233 -19.41 13.88 -5.88
N LEU A 234 -18.81 15.07 -5.84
CA LEU A 234 -17.77 15.41 -4.85
C LEU A 234 -18.22 15.25 -3.39
N PRO A 235 -19.48 15.55 -3.00
CA PRO A 235 -19.95 15.30 -1.64
C PRO A 235 -19.84 13.81 -1.22
N LEU A 236 -20.13 12.88 -2.14
CA LEU A 236 -19.99 11.45 -1.86
C LEU A 236 -18.53 11.05 -1.67
N VAL A 237 -17.63 11.59 -2.50
CA VAL A 237 -16.19 11.35 -2.36
C VAL A 237 -15.67 11.92 -1.03
N ARG A 238 -16.09 13.13 -0.65
CA ARG A 238 -15.76 13.76 0.63
C ARG A 238 -16.24 12.91 1.82
N ALA A 239 -17.49 12.43 1.76
CA ALA A 239 -18.05 11.56 2.79
C ALA A 239 -17.24 10.26 2.91
N GLN A 240 -16.84 9.66 1.79
CA GLN A 240 -16.00 8.45 1.78
C GLN A 240 -14.59 8.71 2.37
N VAL A 241 -13.98 9.85 2.03
CA VAL A 241 -12.67 10.26 2.61
C VAL A 241 -12.80 10.46 4.12
N TRP A 242 -13.85 11.15 4.58
CA TRP A 242 -14.12 11.38 5.99
C TRP A 242 -14.35 10.07 6.75
N LEU A 243 -15.19 9.18 6.22
CA LEU A 243 -15.44 7.87 6.81
C LEU A 243 -14.17 7.01 6.86
N GLY A 244 -13.37 7.02 5.78
CA GLY A 244 -12.09 6.31 5.73
C GLY A 244 -11.08 6.82 6.76
N GLN A 245 -11.09 8.12 7.06
CA GLN A 245 -10.29 8.69 8.15
C GLN A 245 -10.76 8.25 9.53
N TRP A 246 -12.08 8.30 9.76
CA TRP A 246 -12.67 7.93 11.04
C TRP A 246 -12.44 6.45 11.36
N LEU A 247 -12.52 5.58 10.36
CA LEU A 247 -12.23 4.15 10.49
C LEU A 247 -10.72 3.82 10.53
N GLY A 248 -9.84 4.81 10.37
CA GLY A 248 -8.38 4.59 10.28
C GLY A 248 -7.96 3.75 9.07
N ARG A 249 -8.86 3.52 8.11
CA ARG A 249 -8.68 2.61 6.98
C ARG A 249 -9.20 3.25 5.70
N GLY A 250 -8.34 3.48 4.74
CA GLY A 250 -8.74 3.99 3.43
C GLY A 250 -7.54 4.40 2.61
N PRO A 251 -7.55 4.24 1.28
CA PRO A 251 -6.41 4.56 0.41
C PRO A 251 -6.20 6.06 0.23
N VAL A 252 -7.23 6.88 0.47
CA VAL A 252 -7.19 8.34 0.37
C VAL A 252 -7.35 8.94 1.75
N ASN A 253 -6.41 9.78 2.15
CA ASN A 253 -6.51 10.62 3.32
C ASN A 253 -6.79 12.08 2.91
N ARG A 254 -7.07 12.94 3.89
CA ARG A 254 -7.36 14.36 3.65
C ARG A 254 -6.22 15.08 2.93
N THR A 255 -4.98 14.72 3.22
CA THR A 255 -3.80 15.31 2.55
C THR A 255 -3.81 15.00 1.05
N ILE A 256 -3.95 13.71 0.68
CA ILE A 256 -4.01 13.31 -0.74
C ILE A 256 -5.20 13.97 -1.44
N TRP A 257 -6.34 14.08 -0.76
CA TRP A 257 -7.51 14.75 -1.29
C TRP A 257 -7.28 16.26 -1.55
N ASN A 258 -6.67 16.97 -0.59
CA ASN A 258 -6.35 18.38 -0.73
C ASN A 258 -5.33 18.63 -1.85
N MET A 259 -4.28 17.79 -1.92
CA MET A 259 -3.29 17.83 -3.01
C MET A 259 -3.96 17.64 -4.38
N LEU A 260 -4.90 16.70 -4.49
CA LEU A 260 -5.63 16.46 -5.73
C LEU A 260 -6.46 17.68 -6.12
N LEU A 261 -7.22 18.25 -5.18
CA LEU A 261 -8.07 19.42 -5.43
C LEU A 261 -7.28 20.67 -5.84
N ARG A 262 -6.11 20.88 -5.26
CA ARG A 262 -5.23 21.98 -5.58
C ARG A 262 -4.55 21.81 -6.95
N GLY A 263 -4.42 20.60 -7.40
CA GLY A 263 -3.47 20.21 -8.43
C GLY A 263 -2.06 20.01 -7.87
N ASN A 264 -1.27 19.16 -8.52
CA ASN A 264 0.09 18.85 -8.09
C ASN A 264 1.06 19.07 -9.25
N LEU A 265 1.28 20.37 -9.55
CA LEU A 265 2.12 20.84 -10.64
C LEU A 265 3.47 21.30 -10.09
N THR A 266 4.53 21.01 -10.82
CA THR A 266 5.88 21.54 -10.57
C THR A 266 5.95 23.00 -10.97
N ALA A 267 6.93 23.73 -10.47
CA ALA A 267 7.21 25.09 -10.94
C ALA A 267 7.56 25.06 -12.44
N ALA A 268 7.35 26.20 -13.10
CA ALA A 268 7.75 26.37 -14.50
C ALA A 268 9.23 26.01 -14.68
N GLU A 269 9.59 25.35 -15.79
CA GLU A 269 10.94 24.94 -16.13
C GLU A 269 11.58 23.88 -15.21
N SER A 270 10.87 23.38 -14.16
CA SER A 270 11.43 22.35 -13.25
C SER A 270 11.89 21.11 -14.01
N HIS A 271 11.13 20.66 -15.00
CA HIS A 271 11.49 19.52 -15.84
C HIS A 271 12.83 19.74 -16.58
N GLN A 272 12.98 20.92 -17.21
CA GLN A 272 14.20 21.29 -17.93
C GLN A 272 15.39 21.43 -16.98
N ARG A 273 15.18 22.02 -15.79
CA ARG A 273 16.19 22.16 -14.76
C ARG A 273 16.69 20.79 -14.27
N VAL A 274 15.78 19.85 -14.04
CA VAL A 274 16.15 18.47 -13.65
C VAL A 274 16.95 17.78 -14.76
N GLN A 275 16.54 17.92 -16.00
CA GLN A 275 17.25 17.37 -17.15
C GLN A 275 18.66 17.99 -17.31
N ALA A 276 18.78 19.30 -17.17
CA ALA A 276 20.06 19.99 -17.27
C ALA A 276 21.02 19.61 -16.13
N GLU A 277 20.52 19.52 -14.90
CA GLU A 277 21.34 19.26 -13.71
C GLU A 277 21.77 17.79 -13.59
N PHE A 278 20.87 16.86 -13.90
CA PHE A 278 21.10 15.44 -13.66
C PHE A 278 21.26 14.62 -14.95
N GLY A 279 21.03 15.20 -16.13
CA GLY A 279 21.08 14.48 -17.41
C GLY A 279 20.04 13.38 -17.55
N VAL A 280 18.98 13.43 -16.74
CA VAL A 280 17.90 12.41 -16.73
C VAL A 280 16.62 13.04 -17.25
N GLN A 281 16.09 12.47 -18.32
CA GLN A 281 14.77 12.82 -18.83
C GLN A 281 13.70 12.09 -18.03
N VAL A 282 12.80 12.84 -17.39
CA VAL A 282 11.61 12.29 -16.77
C VAL A 282 10.54 12.10 -17.84
N ARG A 283 10.24 10.85 -18.14
CA ARG A 283 9.32 10.47 -19.23
C ARG A 283 7.86 10.77 -18.88
N ASP A 284 7.08 11.07 -19.90
CA ASP A 284 5.64 11.19 -19.77
C ASP A 284 4.98 9.80 -19.56
N LEU A 285 3.78 9.78 -18.97
CA LEU A 285 3.07 8.53 -18.66
C LEU A 285 2.85 7.67 -19.91
N GLY A 286 2.51 8.28 -21.05
CA GLY A 286 2.31 7.57 -22.31
C GLY A 286 3.57 6.83 -22.75
N GLU A 287 4.71 7.51 -22.76
CA GLU A 287 6.00 6.93 -23.12
C GLU A 287 6.37 5.71 -22.26
N VAL A 288 6.14 5.82 -20.92
CA VAL A 288 6.43 4.73 -20.00
C VAL A 288 5.51 3.53 -20.23
N LEU A 289 4.23 3.77 -20.46
CA LEU A 289 3.24 2.71 -20.67
C LEU A 289 3.36 2.05 -22.05
N ASP A 290 3.76 2.80 -23.07
CA ASP A 290 3.94 2.29 -24.42
C ASP A 290 5.25 1.47 -24.55
N ALA A 291 6.25 1.72 -23.69
CA ALA A 291 7.51 1.00 -23.68
C ALA A 291 7.36 -0.48 -23.25
N GLU A 292 6.45 -0.79 -22.35
CA GLU A 292 6.21 -2.17 -21.88
C GLU A 292 4.70 -2.49 -21.86
N PRO A 293 4.23 -3.52 -22.59
CA PRO A 293 2.83 -3.91 -22.60
C PRO A 293 2.42 -4.50 -21.26
N SER A 294 1.16 -4.23 -20.86
CA SER A 294 0.61 -4.80 -19.63
C SER A 294 0.53 -6.33 -19.69
N GLN A 295 0.84 -6.96 -18.57
CA GLN A 295 0.72 -8.38 -18.37
C GLN A 295 -0.59 -8.73 -17.65
N MET A 296 -0.96 -10.03 -17.64
CA MET A 296 -2.19 -10.49 -17.00
C MET A 296 -2.24 -10.15 -15.50
N GLN A 297 -1.10 -10.26 -14.81
CA GLN A 297 -1.00 -9.93 -13.38
C GLN A 297 -1.29 -8.45 -13.09
N ASP A 298 -0.93 -7.53 -13.98
CA ASP A 298 -1.20 -6.11 -13.81
C ASP A 298 -2.70 -5.83 -13.82
N ARG A 299 -3.40 -6.47 -14.75
CA ARG A 299 -4.84 -6.39 -14.88
C ARG A 299 -5.53 -7.02 -13.67
N TRP A 300 -5.09 -8.20 -13.24
CA TRP A 300 -5.65 -8.87 -12.06
C TRP A 300 -5.43 -8.06 -10.78
N ALA A 301 -4.24 -7.52 -10.58
CA ALA A 301 -3.95 -6.69 -9.41
C ALA A 301 -4.87 -5.46 -9.35
N ALA A 302 -5.12 -4.80 -10.48
CA ALA A 302 -6.00 -3.65 -10.56
C ALA A 302 -7.48 -4.02 -10.31
N LEU A 303 -7.98 -5.11 -10.90
CA LEU A 303 -9.37 -5.57 -10.75
C LEU A 303 -9.64 -6.12 -9.33
N LEU A 304 -8.69 -6.84 -8.74
CA LEU A 304 -8.82 -7.42 -7.40
C LEU A 304 -8.79 -6.36 -6.30
N TYR A 305 -8.35 -5.14 -6.58
CA TYR A 305 -8.21 -4.08 -5.57
C TYR A 305 -9.50 -3.86 -4.76
N PHE A 306 -10.64 -3.78 -5.44
CA PHE A 306 -11.95 -3.63 -4.79
C PHE A 306 -12.58 -4.98 -4.39
N LEU A 307 -12.29 -6.05 -5.11
CA LEU A 307 -12.88 -7.37 -4.84
C LEU A 307 -12.34 -7.98 -3.54
N VAL A 308 -11.07 -7.76 -3.18
CA VAL A 308 -10.48 -8.32 -1.96
C VAL A 308 -11.19 -7.85 -0.68
N PRO A 309 -11.41 -6.55 -0.44
CA PRO A 309 -12.18 -6.13 0.73
C PRO A 309 -13.63 -6.60 0.69
N TRP A 310 -14.27 -6.66 -0.48
CA TRP A 310 -15.60 -7.22 -0.62
C TRP A 310 -15.64 -8.69 -0.20
N LEU A 311 -14.73 -9.52 -0.72
CA LEU A 311 -14.61 -10.92 -0.34
C LEU A 311 -14.39 -11.08 1.17
N LYS A 312 -13.44 -10.30 1.73
CA LYS A 312 -13.20 -10.34 3.17
C LYS A 312 -14.45 -10.07 3.99
N TRP A 313 -15.16 -8.98 3.69
CA TRP A 313 -16.33 -8.59 4.46
C TRP A 313 -17.53 -9.51 4.23
N SER A 314 -17.70 -10.07 3.02
CA SER A 314 -18.70 -11.10 2.75
C SER A 314 -18.46 -12.35 3.59
N VAL A 315 -17.21 -12.79 3.71
CA VAL A 315 -16.83 -13.91 4.56
C VAL A 315 -17.07 -13.59 6.03
N VAL A 316 -16.68 -12.40 6.52
CA VAL A 316 -16.98 -11.97 7.90
C VAL A 316 -18.47 -12.03 8.19
N LEU A 317 -19.29 -11.43 7.33
CA LEU A 317 -20.76 -11.43 7.51
C LEU A 317 -21.35 -12.84 7.51
N LEU A 318 -20.87 -13.70 6.63
CA LEU A 318 -21.33 -15.08 6.57
C LEU A 318 -21.04 -15.84 7.87
N TRP A 319 -19.83 -15.72 8.41
CA TRP A 319 -19.46 -16.37 9.67
C TRP A 319 -20.21 -15.81 10.87
N LEU A 320 -20.37 -14.49 10.96
CA LEU A 320 -21.16 -13.87 12.03
C LEU A 320 -22.62 -14.31 11.94
N TRP A 321 -23.20 -14.37 10.73
CA TRP A 321 -24.56 -14.82 10.51
C TRP A 321 -24.72 -16.30 10.88
N SER A 322 -23.83 -17.17 10.40
CA SER A 322 -23.81 -18.59 10.77
C SER A 322 -23.76 -18.80 12.28
N GLY A 323 -22.85 -18.08 12.94
CA GLY A 323 -22.70 -18.15 14.39
C GLY A 323 -23.94 -17.71 15.15
N ILE A 324 -24.59 -16.60 14.73
CA ILE A 324 -25.85 -16.14 15.32
C ILE A 324 -26.95 -17.22 15.15
N VAL A 325 -27.12 -17.71 13.91
CA VAL A 325 -28.11 -18.75 13.64
C VAL A 325 -27.85 -20.00 14.49
N GLY A 326 -26.62 -20.46 14.60
CA GLY A 326 -26.23 -21.58 15.45
C GLY A 326 -26.57 -21.37 16.93
N LEU A 327 -26.56 -20.14 17.42
CA LEU A 327 -26.91 -19.81 18.82
C LEU A 327 -28.40 -19.60 19.06
N VAL A 328 -29.15 -19.07 18.09
CA VAL A 328 -30.57 -18.70 18.32
C VAL A 328 -31.56 -19.76 17.84
N THR A 329 -31.17 -20.73 17.03
CA THR A 329 -32.05 -21.80 16.53
C THR A 329 -32.60 -22.60 17.69
N ASP A 330 -33.93 -22.88 17.68
CA ASP A 330 -34.60 -23.65 18.72
C ASP A 330 -33.96 -25.05 18.86
N ALA A 331 -33.80 -25.50 20.10
CA ALA A 331 -33.26 -26.81 20.42
C ALA A 331 -34.08 -27.97 19.75
N ALA A 332 -35.41 -27.85 19.74
CA ALA A 332 -36.27 -28.84 19.09
C ALA A 332 -36.03 -28.98 17.59
N VAL A 333 -35.71 -27.87 16.91
CA VAL A 333 -35.36 -27.88 15.48
C VAL A 333 -34.02 -28.60 15.26
N ILE A 334 -33.02 -28.30 16.11
CA ILE A 334 -31.69 -28.95 16.02
C ILE A 334 -31.78 -30.45 16.26
N GLU A 335 -32.55 -30.86 17.28
CA GLU A 335 -32.78 -32.26 17.59
C GLU A 335 -33.56 -32.97 16.46
N ALA A 336 -34.55 -32.29 15.87
CA ALA A 336 -35.28 -32.82 14.73
C ALA A 336 -34.37 -33.07 13.51
N MET A 337 -33.42 -32.17 13.23
CA MET A 337 -32.43 -32.32 12.16
C MET A 337 -31.46 -33.49 12.43
N ALA A 338 -31.14 -33.78 13.67
CA ALA A 338 -30.23 -34.84 14.06
C ALA A 338 -30.90 -36.24 14.12
N ARG A 339 -32.23 -36.34 14.07
CA ARG A 339 -32.96 -37.60 14.16
C ARG A 339 -32.52 -38.60 13.08
N GLY A 340 -32.30 -39.85 13.50
CA GLY A 340 -31.93 -40.91 12.58
C GLY A 340 -30.48 -40.88 12.14
N SER A 341 -29.66 -39.95 12.66
CA SER A 341 -28.22 -39.90 12.43
C SER A 341 -27.42 -40.17 13.70
N TYR A 342 -26.16 -40.51 13.55
CA TYR A 342 -25.24 -40.64 14.70
C TYR A 342 -25.11 -39.37 15.56
N LEU A 343 -25.43 -38.19 15.00
CA LEU A 343 -25.42 -36.92 15.71
C LEU A 343 -26.43 -36.89 16.87
N GLN A 344 -27.51 -37.68 16.79
CA GLN A 344 -28.51 -37.76 17.87
C GLN A 344 -27.90 -38.19 19.20
N ALA A 345 -26.89 -39.07 19.19
CA ALA A 345 -26.19 -39.55 20.41
C ALA A 345 -25.12 -38.56 20.89
N MET A 346 -24.75 -37.53 20.09
CA MET A 346 -23.65 -36.62 20.36
C MET A 346 -24.05 -35.26 20.92
N GLN A 347 -25.20 -35.15 21.55
CA GLN A 347 -25.75 -33.89 22.11
C GLN A 347 -25.78 -32.77 21.02
N PRO A 348 -26.64 -32.89 20.02
CA PRO A 348 -26.60 -32.04 18.82
C PRO A 348 -26.79 -30.53 19.14
N VAL A 349 -27.54 -30.20 20.19
CA VAL A 349 -27.73 -28.82 20.61
C VAL A 349 -26.42 -28.22 21.13
N LEU A 350 -25.65 -28.96 21.93
CA LEU A 350 -24.35 -28.49 22.43
C LEU A 350 -23.35 -28.31 21.28
N LEU A 351 -23.31 -29.25 20.32
CA LEU A 351 -22.47 -29.14 19.13
C LEU A 351 -22.84 -27.91 18.29
N ALA A 352 -24.12 -27.67 18.05
CA ALA A 352 -24.57 -26.50 17.28
C ALA A 352 -24.21 -25.17 17.97
N ARG A 353 -24.39 -25.09 19.32
CA ARG A 353 -24.00 -23.91 20.09
C ARG A 353 -22.47 -23.70 20.07
N GLY A 354 -21.67 -24.77 20.23
CA GLY A 354 -20.21 -24.72 20.16
C GLY A 354 -19.72 -24.27 18.79
N ALA A 355 -20.30 -24.81 17.71
CA ALA A 355 -20.01 -24.37 16.35
C ALA A 355 -20.38 -22.91 16.13
N GLY A 356 -21.54 -22.46 16.64
CA GLY A 356 -21.96 -21.07 16.56
C GLY A 356 -21.00 -20.10 17.27
N VAL A 357 -20.50 -20.46 18.46
CA VAL A 357 -19.48 -19.68 19.16
C VAL A 357 -18.18 -19.63 18.36
N LEU A 358 -17.72 -20.76 17.81
CA LEU A 358 -16.52 -20.83 16.98
C LEU A 358 -16.65 -19.92 15.76
N ASP A 359 -17.79 -19.96 15.07
CA ASP A 359 -18.03 -19.12 13.89
C ASP A 359 -18.00 -17.63 14.25
N LEU A 360 -18.61 -17.21 15.37
CA LEU A 360 -18.51 -15.82 15.82
C LEU A 360 -17.08 -15.40 16.12
N LEU A 361 -16.28 -16.26 16.78
CA LEU A 361 -14.88 -15.97 17.08
C LEU A 361 -14.05 -15.87 15.80
N LEU A 362 -14.25 -16.74 14.82
CA LEU A 362 -13.55 -16.70 13.54
C LEU A 362 -13.96 -15.46 12.73
N GLY A 363 -15.25 -15.12 12.66
CA GLY A 363 -15.74 -13.94 12.00
C GLY A 363 -15.19 -12.64 12.60
N ALA A 364 -15.25 -12.51 13.91
CA ALA A 364 -14.66 -11.38 14.64
C ALA A 364 -13.14 -11.35 14.49
N GLY A 365 -12.48 -12.50 14.59
CA GLY A 365 -11.05 -12.62 14.36
C GLY A 365 -10.63 -12.12 12.97
N LEU A 366 -11.34 -12.51 11.90
CA LEU A 366 -11.07 -12.03 10.56
C LEU A 366 -11.30 -10.52 10.41
N ALA A 367 -12.30 -9.96 11.10
CA ALA A 367 -12.60 -8.53 11.04
C ALA A 367 -11.45 -7.67 11.62
N TRP A 368 -10.90 -8.07 12.77
CA TRP A 368 -10.00 -7.23 13.58
C TRP A 368 -8.56 -7.75 13.71
N ALA A 369 -8.27 -9.01 13.33
CA ALA A 369 -6.91 -9.55 13.50
C ALA A 369 -5.86 -8.75 12.72
N PRO A 370 -4.74 -8.39 13.36
CA PRO A 370 -3.60 -7.75 12.67
C PRO A 370 -2.92 -8.71 11.67
N ARG A 371 -3.03 -10.01 11.90
CA ARG A 371 -2.52 -11.08 11.03
C ARG A 371 -3.67 -12.01 10.64
N PRO A 372 -4.39 -11.72 9.56
CA PRO A 372 -5.60 -12.47 9.21
C PRO A 372 -5.34 -13.89 8.67
N ARG A 373 -4.16 -14.21 8.14
CA ARG A 373 -3.86 -15.54 7.56
C ARG A 373 -4.15 -16.74 8.46
N PRO A 374 -3.72 -16.77 9.75
CA PRO A 374 -4.05 -17.89 10.64
C PRO A 374 -5.56 -18.05 10.84
N VAL A 375 -6.30 -16.93 10.89
CA VAL A 375 -7.76 -16.97 11.02
C VAL A 375 -8.41 -17.56 9.77
N VAL A 376 -7.99 -17.12 8.59
CA VAL A 376 -8.49 -17.68 7.31
C VAL A 376 -8.16 -19.17 7.20
N LEU A 377 -6.98 -19.61 7.65
CA LEU A 377 -6.62 -21.02 7.68
C LEU A 377 -7.54 -21.80 8.63
N ALA A 378 -7.84 -21.26 9.81
CA ALA A 378 -8.80 -21.88 10.74
C ALA A 378 -10.22 -21.97 10.15
N MET A 379 -10.65 -20.94 9.40
CA MET A 379 -11.90 -20.95 8.64
C MET A 379 -11.90 -22.02 7.55
N LEU A 380 -10.80 -22.19 6.80
CA LEU A 380 -10.66 -23.26 5.80
C LEU A 380 -10.82 -24.63 6.44
N ILE A 381 -10.14 -24.87 7.56
CA ILE A 381 -10.20 -26.13 8.29
C ILE A 381 -11.63 -26.36 8.81
N SER A 382 -12.31 -25.33 9.35
CA SER A 382 -13.68 -25.47 9.86
C SER A 382 -14.68 -25.83 8.75
N VAL A 383 -14.61 -25.16 7.58
CA VAL A 383 -15.49 -25.48 6.44
C VAL A 383 -15.23 -26.87 5.90
N ALA A 384 -13.97 -27.26 5.79
CA ALA A 384 -13.62 -28.63 5.36
C ALA A 384 -14.13 -29.68 6.35
N ALA A 385 -13.97 -29.45 7.65
CA ALA A 385 -14.48 -30.32 8.69
C ALA A 385 -16.01 -30.40 8.68
N TYR A 386 -16.70 -29.27 8.57
CA TYR A 386 -18.16 -29.24 8.45
C TYR A 386 -18.64 -29.99 7.20
N ALA A 387 -18.03 -29.75 6.05
CA ALA A 387 -18.40 -30.44 4.81
C ALA A 387 -18.19 -31.96 4.90
N LEU A 388 -17.11 -32.42 5.52
CA LEU A 388 -16.83 -33.85 5.71
C LEU A 388 -17.74 -34.48 6.76
N VAL A 389 -17.85 -33.88 7.95
CA VAL A 389 -18.61 -34.46 9.06
C VAL A 389 -20.12 -34.44 8.75
N PHE A 390 -20.66 -33.28 8.37
CA PHE A 390 -22.09 -33.21 8.05
C PHE A 390 -22.41 -33.93 6.73
N GLY A 391 -21.50 -33.95 5.76
CA GLY A 391 -21.66 -34.71 4.54
C GLY A 391 -21.73 -36.23 4.77
N ALA A 392 -20.95 -36.74 5.73
CA ALA A 392 -20.96 -38.14 6.10
C ALA A 392 -22.17 -38.51 7.00
N LEU A 393 -22.53 -37.62 7.95
CA LEU A 393 -23.55 -37.89 8.95
C LEU A 393 -24.96 -37.49 8.51
N LEU A 394 -25.08 -36.50 7.62
CA LEU A 394 -26.35 -35.95 7.12
C LEU A 394 -26.31 -35.78 5.58
N PRO A 395 -26.13 -36.86 4.79
CA PRO A 395 -25.96 -36.74 3.35
C PRO A 395 -27.18 -36.11 2.65
N GLN A 396 -28.35 -36.19 3.26
CA GLN A 396 -29.58 -35.57 2.78
C GLN A 396 -29.45 -34.05 2.60
N GLN A 397 -28.64 -33.37 3.42
CA GLN A 397 -28.44 -31.92 3.33
C GLN A 397 -27.68 -31.49 2.08
N PHE A 398 -26.92 -32.37 1.43
CA PHE A 398 -26.37 -32.11 0.09
C PHE A 398 -27.44 -32.12 -0.99
N LEU A 399 -28.52 -32.84 -0.76
CA LEU A 399 -29.62 -33.06 -1.73
C LEU A 399 -30.80 -32.09 -1.49
N GLU A 400 -30.70 -31.20 -0.52
CA GLU A 400 -31.71 -30.18 -0.28
C GLU A 400 -31.95 -29.30 -1.52
N PRO A 401 -33.23 -28.94 -1.84
CA PRO A 401 -33.55 -28.16 -3.04
C PRO A 401 -32.79 -26.85 -3.18
N LEU A 402 -32.40 -26.20 -2.08
CA LEU A 402 -31.63 -24.96 -2.06
C LEU A 402 -30.11 -25.20 -2.01
N GLY A 403 -29.66 -26.45 -1.87
CA GLY A 403 -28.25 -26.83 -1.91
C GLY A 403 -27.39 -26.18 -0.83
N GLY A 404 -27.90 -26.06 0.39
CA GLY A 404 -27.22 -25.35 1.49
C GLY A 404 -25.80 -25.84 1.73
N LEU A 405 -25.64 -27.15 2.01
CA LEU A 405 -24.32 -27.75 2.25
C LEU A 405 -23.46 -27.86 0.99
N ALA A 406 -24.07 -28.13 -0.16
CA ALA A 406 -23.35 -28.20 -1.45
C ALA A 406 -22.69 -26.88 -1.84
N LYS A 407 -23.34 -25.74 -1.55
CA LYS A 407 -22.78 -24.40 -1.78
C LYS A 407 -21.55 -24.09 -0.91
N SER A 408 -21.43 -24.73 0.24
CA SER A 408 -20.26 -24.54 1.14
C SER A 408 -18.95 -24.99 0.48
N VAL A 409 -19.00 -25.91 -0.48
CA VAL A 409 -17.82 -26.36 -1.25
C VAL A 409 -17.17 -25.18 -2.01
N ALA A 410 -17.97 -24.22 -2.49
CA ALA A 410 -17.45 -23.02 -3.16
C ALA A 410 -16.69 -22.06 -2.21
N LEU A 411 -16.91 -22.16 -0.89
CA LEU A 411 -16.21 -21.36 0.10
C LEU A 411 -14.72 -21.77 0.22
N LEU A 412 -14.39 -23.03 -0.03
CA LEU A 412 -12.99 -23.50 0.07
C LEU A 412 -12.07 -22.75 -0.89
N PRO A 413 -12.31 -22.69 -2.21
CA PRO A 413 -11.48 -21.89 -3.10
C PRO A 413 -11.57 -20.38 -2.82
N ALA A 414 -12.73 -19.85 -2.40
CA ALA A 414 -12.87 -18.45 -2.03
C ALA A 414 -12.00 -18.07 -0.83
N LEU A 415 -11.97 -18.92 0.22
CA LEU A 415 -11.08 -18.76 1.36
C LEU A 415 -9.61 -18.94 0.97
N GLY A 416 -9.30 -19.88 0.06
CA GLY A 416 -7.95 -20.04 -0.49
C GLY A 416 -7.46 -18.77 -1.20
N VAL A 417 -8.29 -18.17 -2.05
CA VAL A 417 -8.01 -16.86 -2.68
C VAL A 417 -7.84 -15.77 -1.62
N LEU A 418 -8.73 -15.72 -0.63
CA LEU A 418 -8.63 -14.74 0.46
C LEU A 418 -7.33 -14.92 1.25
N TRP A 419 -6.92 -16.15 1.56
CA TRP A 419 -5.68 -16.46 2.28
C TRP A 419 -4.44 -15.92 1.56
N VAL A 420 -4.41 -16.00 0.22
CA VAL A 420 -3.33 -15.43 -0.60
C VAL A 420 -3.37 -13.90 -0.58
N LEU A 421 -4.57 -13.30 -0.64
CA LEU A 421 -4.74 -11.88 -0.89
C LEU A 421 -4.79 -11.00 0.38
N VAL A 422 -5.00 -11.58 1.57
CA VAL A 422 -5.06 -10.80 2.83
C VAL A 422 -3.71 -10.31 3.33
N ASP A 423 -2.60 -10.87 2.83
CA ASP A 423 -1.26 -10.44 3.18
C ASP A 423 -0.86 -9.27 2.27
N ARG A 424 -1.29 -8.09 2.65
CA ARG A 424 -0.82 -6.85 2.01
C ARG A 424 0.47 -6.41 2.70
N ARG A 425 1.55 -6.34 1.93
CA ARG A 425 2.80 -5.69 2.36
C ARG A 425 2.58 -4.20 2.59
#